data_27a1e8a31d24dd36a48a5fde3453c631
#
_entry.id   27a1e8a31d24dd36a48a5fde3453c631
#
_cell.length_a   1.000
_cell.length_b   1.000
_cell.length_c   1.000
_cell.angle_alpha   90.00
_cell.angle_beta   90.00
_cell.angle_gamma   90.00
#
_symmetry.space_group_name_H-M   'P 1'
#
loop_
_entity.id
_entity.type
_entity.pdbx_description
1 polymer ?
#
loop_
_entity_poly.entity_id
_entity_poly.type
_entity_poly.pdbx_seq_one_letter_code
_entity_poly.pdbx_strand_id
1 'polypeptide(L)'
;MTENRTEGAPEKKTGRKARIMETALRDAHQSLIATRMSTRDMIPVLERMDAVGYWALEMWGGATFDSCMRFLDEDPWERLRVIRSRIRNTKLQMLLRGQNLVGYRHYADDAVREFVKRAVGGGIDIIRVFDALNDLRNMEVAADQVKKEGAHLQLCISYTISPVHTLDAFAEMEIGRAHV
;
A
#
# COMPACT_ATOMS: atom_id res chain seq x y z
N MET A 1 -8.37 8.31 58.53
CA MET A 1 -7.48 8.40 57.37
C MET A 1 -8.32 8.16 56.15
N THR A 2 -8.75 9.23 55.50
CA THR A 2 -9.63 9.22 54.31
C THR A 2 -8.75 9.33 53.06
N GLU A 3 -8.73 8.27 52.28
CA GLU A 3 -8.06 8.26 50.97
C GLU A 3 -8.80 9.14 49.97
N ASN A 4 -8.11 10.18 49.54
CA ASN A 4 -8.53 11.09 48.49
C ASN A 4 -8.29 10.41 47.14
N ARG A 5 -9.33 9.82 46.54
CA ARG A 5 -9.29 9.40 45.11
C ARG A 5 -9.42 10.68 44.25
N THR A 6 -8.31 11.06 43.66
CA THR A 6 -8.33 12.05 42.56
C THR A 6 -9.03 11.42 41.35
N GLU A 7 -10.28 11.84 41.08
CA GLU A 7 -10.96 11.56 39.84
C GLU A 7 -10.16 12.17 38.68
N GLY A 8 -9.61 11.31 37.81
CA GLY A 8 -8.95 11.74 36.60
C GLY A 8 -9.94 12.43 35.68
N ALA A 9 -9.55 13.60 35.17
CA ALA A 9 -10.32 14.34 34.19
C ALA A 9 -10.65 13.46 32.97
N PRO A 10 -11.87 13.54 32.39
CA PRO A 10 -12.25 12.70 31.26
C PRO A 10 -11.37 13.02 30.06
N GLU A 11 -10.65 12.02 29.54
CA GLU A 11 -9.92 12.09 28.28
C GLU A 11 -10.87 12.58 27.18
N LYS A 12 -10.58 13.75 26.61
CA LYS A 12 -11.27 14.22 25.41
C LYS A 12 -11.01 13.21 24.30
N LYS A 13 -11.96 12.31 24.03
CA LYS A 13 -11.98 11.47 22.83
C LYS A 13 -11.94 12.38 21.62
N THR A 14 -10.76 12.55 21.02
CA THR A 14 -10.61 13.23 19.74
C THR A 14 -11.35 12.37 18.71
N GLY A 15 -12.50 12.85 18.25
CA GLY A 15 -13.42 12.12 17.37
C GLY A 15 -12.89 11.92 15.94
N ARG A 16 -11.67 11.41 15.78
CA ARG A 16 -11.14 10.99 14.48
C ARG A 16 -11.79 9.67 14.09
N LYS A 17 -12.62 9.70 13.06
CA LYS A 17 -13.16 8.47 12.47
C LYS A 17 -12.01 7.61 11.92
N ALA A 18 -12.02 6.30 12.20
CA ALA A 18 -11.12 5.36 11.58
C ALA A 18 -11.31 5.37 10.07
N ARG A 19 -10.20 5.30 9.32
CA ARG A 19 -10.23 5.17 7.87
C ARG A 19 -9.98 3.72 7.50
N ILE A 20 -10.89 3.13 6.74
CA ILE A 20 -10.82 1.72 6.35
C ILE A 20 -10.25 1.66 4.94
N MET A 21 -9.23 0.81 4.76
CA MET A 21 -8.70 0.42 3.47
C MET A 21 -9.10 -1.04 3.21
N GLU A 22 -9.66 -1.28 2.03
CA GLU A 22 -10.07 -2.61 1.58
C GLU A 22 -8.99 -3.22 0.69
N THR A 23 -8.71 -4.52 0.84
CA THR A 23 -7.64 -5.24 0.12
C THR A 23 -8.15 -6.41 -0.72
N ALA A 24 -9.45 -6.53 -0.92
CA ALA A 24 -10.04 -7.64 -1.68
C ALA A 24 -9.48 -7.74 -3.11
N LEU A 25 -9.21 -6.61 -3.75
CA LEU A 25 -8.68 -6.56 -5.11
C LEU A 25 -7.18 -6.88 -5.22
N ARG A 26 -6.47 -7.04 -4.10
CA ARG A 26 -5.05 -7.40 -4.07
C ARG A 26 -4.77 -8.58 -3.13
N ASP A 27 -4.85 -8.39 -1.81
CA ASP A 27 -4.38 -9.37 -0.83
C ASP A 27 -5.30 -10.59 -0.72
N ALA A 28 -6.59 -10.37 -0.69
CA ALA A 28 -7.54 -11.46 -0.51
C ALA A 28 -7.46 -12.47 -1.67
N HIS A 29 -7.51 -12.03 -2.92
CA HIS A 29 -7.42 -12.97 -4.03
C HIS A 29 -5.99 -13.52 -4.23
N GLN A 30 -4.95 -12.78 -3.78
CA GLN A 30 -3.61 -13.32 -3.72
C GLN A 30 -3.52 -14.50 -2.76
N SER A 31 -4.14 -14.40 -1.61
CA SER A 31 -4.12 -15.43 -0.55
C SER A 31 -5.05 -16.60 -0.86
N LEU A 32 -6.23 -16.35 -1.42
CA LEU A 32 -7.28 -17.35 -1.58
C LEU A 32 -7.22 -18.10 -2.92
N ILE A 33 -6.83 -17.43 -4.00
CA ILE A 33 -6.83 -18.00 -5.36
C ILE A 33 -5.53 -17.70 -6.12
N ALA A 34 -4.42 -17.54 -5.41
CA ALA A 34 -3.08 -17.36 -5.97
C ALA A 34 -3.02 -16.26 -7.04
N THR A 35 -3.66 -15.12 -6.80
CA THR A 35 -3.73 -13.95 -7.71
C THR A 35 -4.45 -14.23 -9.05
N ARG A 36 -5.33 -15.21 -9.13
CA ARG A 36 -5.99 -15.63 -10.38
C ARG A 36 -7.33 -14.92 -10.64
N MET A 37 -7.71 -13.91 -9.85
CA MET A 37 -8.89 -13.08 -10.17
C MET A 37 -8.59 -12.21 -11.38
N SER A 38 -9.37 -12.40 -12.45
CA SER A 38 -9.24 -11.60 -13.66
C SER A 38 -9.84 -10.20 -13.49
N THR A 39 -9.44 -9.27 -14.33
CA THR A 39 -10.05 -7.92 -14.37
C THR A 39 -11.55 -8.02 -14.65
N ARG A 40 -11.96 -8.95 -15.50
CA ARG A 40 -13.37 -9.21 -15.81
C ARG A 40 -14.18 -9.60 -14.56
N ASP A 41 -13.59 -10.38 -13.66
CA ASP A 41 -14.25 -10.82 -12.41
C ASP A 41 -14.40 -9.67 -11.41
N MET A 42 -13.50 -8.68 -11.47
CA MET A 42 -13.55 -7.49 -10.60
C MET A 42 -14.63 -6.49 -11.02
N ILE A 43 -14.86 -6.31 -12.32
CA ILE A 43 -15.75 -5.27 -12.87
C ILE A 43 -17.12 -5.21 -12.19
N PRO A 44 -17.84 -6.33 -11.96
CA PRO A 44 -19.21 -6.29 -11.43
C PRO A 44 -19.33 -5.70 -10.02
N VAL A 45 -18.25 -5.65 -9.24
CA VAL A 45 -18.26 -5.20 -7.85
C VAL A 45 -17.66 -3.81 -7.65
N LEU A 46 -16.91 -3.28 -8.62
CA LEU A 46 -16.14 -2.04 -8.47
C LEU A 46 -17.01 -0.84 -8.05
N GLU A 47 -18.11 -0.59 -8.73
CA GLU A 47 -19.01 0.55 -8.43
C GLU A 47 -19.65 0.41 -7.04
N ARG A 48 -19.95 -0.83 -6.62
CA ARG A 48 -20.47 -1.07 -5.27
C ARG A 48 -19.39 -0.83 -4.22
N MET A 49 -18.15 -1.25 -4.48
CA MET A 49 -17.02 -0.99 -3.58
C MET A 49 -16.73 0.51 -3.47
N ASP A 50 -16.83 1.26 -4.56
CA ASP A 50 -16.67 2.72 -4.57
C ASP A 50 -17.74 3.43 -3.73
N ALA A 51 -18.95 2.88 -3.69
CA ALA A 51 -20.08 3.43 -2.92
C ALA A 51 -20.03 3.13 -1.43
N VAL A 52 -19.21 2.19 -0.95
CA VAL A 52 -19.11 1.82 0.48
C VAL A 52 -18.51 2.96 1.32
N GLY A 53 -17.70 3.81 0.72
CA GLY A 53 -17.02 4.90 1.42
C GLY A 53 -15.71 4.47 2.10
N TYR A 54 -15.02 3.48 1.56
CA TYR A 54 -13.65 3.16 1.95
C TYR A 54 -12.73 4.36 1.72
N TRP A 55 -11.70 4.49 2.55
CA TRP A 55 -10.67 5.49 2.33
C TRP A 55 -9.79 5.17 1.12
N ALA A 56 -9.49 3.88 0.92
CA ALA A 56 -8.75 3.39 -0.22
C ALA A 56 -9.11 1.94 -0.55
N LEU A 57 -8.87 1.57 -1.81
CA LEU A 57 -8.89 0.19 -2.31
C LEU A 57 -7.48 -0.18 -2.76
N GLU A 58 -6.89 -1.18 -2.14
CA GLU A 58 -5.61 -1.72 -2.58
C GLU A 58 -5.85 -2.70 -3.73
N MET A 59 -5.43 -2.32 -4.95
CA MET A 59 -5.75 -3.07 -6.16
C MET A 59 -4.53 -3.70 -6.83
N TRP A 60 -3.34 -3.24 -6.49
CA TRP A 60 -2.09 -3.69 -7.07
C TRP A 60 -1.04 -4.05 -6.02
N GLY A 61 -0.22 -5.05 -6.34
CA GLY A 61 1.02 -5.43 -5.70
C GLY A 61 1.87 -6.20 -6.70
N GLY A 62 3.09 -6.58 -6.32
CA GLY A 62 4.00 -7.28 -7.21
C GLY A 62 3.41 -8.56 -7.80
N ALA A 63 2.81 -9.40 -6.96
CA ALA A 63 2.23 -10.67 -7.39
C ALA A 63 1.00 -10.49 -8.30
N THR A 64 0.14 -9.53 -8.02
CA THR A 64 -1.04 -9.26 -8.87
C THR A 64 -0.65 -8.69 -10.23
N PHE A 65 0.37 -7.83 -10.28
CA PHE A 65 0.92 -7.29 -11.51
C PHE A 65 1.54 -8.40 -12.38
N ASP A 66 2.41 -9.21 -11.78
CA ASP A 66 3.08 -10.32 -12.45
C ASP A 66 2.10 -11.37 -12.95
N SER A 67 1.06 -11.66 -12.16
CA SER A 67 0.03 -12.66 -12.50
C SER A 67 -0.83 -12.26 -13.71
N CYS A 68 -1.06 -10.97 -13.94
CA CYS A 68 -1.74 -10.49 -15.14
C CYS A 68 -1.03 -11.00 -16.39
N MET A 69 0.29 -10.84 -16.45
CA MET A 69 1.09 -11.21 -17.63
C MET A 69 1.33 -12.70 -17.74
N ARG A 70 1.60 -13.40 -16.62
CA ARG A 70 2.02 -14.81 -16.66
C ARG A 70 0.89 -15.79 -16.77
N PHE A 71 -0.27 -15.46 -16.24
CA PHE A 71 -1.32 -16.45 -16.02
C PHE A 71 -2.70 -16.03 -16.52
N LEU A 72 -2.94 -14.73 -16.68
CA LEU A 72 -4.25 -14.22 -17.03
C LEU A 72 -4.32 -13.66 -18.45
N ASP A 73 -3.17 -13.57 -19.12
CA ASP A 73 -3.06 -12.94 -20.45
C ASP A 73 -3.68 -11.52 -20.48
N GLU A 74 -3.41 -10.76 -19.40
CA GLU A 74 -3.90 -9.39 -19.21
C GLU A 74 -2.75 -8.39 -19.13
N ASP A 75 -2.97 -7.20 -19.71
CA ASP A 75 -2.12 -6.03 -19.47
C ASP A 75 -2.42 -5.45 -18.09
N PRO A 76 -1.45 -5.47 -17.12
CA PRO A 76 -1.67 -4.91 -15.79
C PRO A 76 -1.97 -3.40 -15.82
N TRP A 77 -1.46 -2.65 -16.78
CA TRP A 77 -1.76 -1.23 -16.93
C TRP A 77 -3.19 -1.00 -17.43
N GLU A 78 -3.70 -1.87 -18.31
CA GLU A 78 -5.11 -1.84 -18.70
C GLU A 78 -6.02 -2.14 -17.53
N ARG A 79 -5.66 -3.12 -16.66
CA ARG A 79 -6.37 -3.37 -15.42
C ARG A 79 -6.50 -2.11 -14.57
N LEU A 80 -5.40 -1.35 -14.40
CA LEU A 80 -5.43 -0.08 -13.66
C LEU A 80 -6.40 0.91 -14.30
N ARG A 81 -6.33 1.09 -15.62
CA ARG A 81 -7.22 2.00 -16.37
C ARG A 81 -8.69 1.63 -16.21
N VAL A 82 -9.01 0.34 -16.36
CA VAL A 82 -10.38 -0.17 -16.19
C VAL A 82 -10.89 0.06 -14.75
N ILE A 83 -10.11 -0.29 -13.73
CA ILE A 83 -10.49 -0.08 -12.34
C ILE A 83 -10.68 1.42 -12.08
N ARG A 84 -9.73 2.28 -12.47
CA ARG A 84 -9.83 3.73 -12.26
C ARG A 84 -11.06 4.34 -12.92
N SER A 85 -11.44 3.86 -14.10
CA SER A 85 -12.62 4.36 -14.79
C SER A 85 -13.94 4.12 -14.04
N ARG A 86 -13.97 3.09 -13.18
CA ARG A 86 -15.15 2.68 -12.38
C ARG A 86 -15.11 3.20 -10.94
N ILE A 87 -13.93 3.36 -10.38
CA ILE A 87 -13.71 3.87 -9.01
C ILE A 87 -13.43 5.37 -9.09
N ARG A 88 -14.37 6.20 -8.64
CA ARG A 88 -14.29 7.66 -8.78
C ARG A 88 -14.12 8.39 -7.44
N ASN A 89 -14.67 7.83 -6.37
CA ASN A 89 -14.72 8.46 -5.05
C ASN A 89 -13.63 7.92 -4.11
N THR A 90 -13.26 6.66 -4.29
CA THR A 90 -12.31 5.96 -3.42
C THR A 90 -10.89 6.04 -4.03
N LYS A 91 -9.91 6.24 -3.19
CA LYS A 91 -8.49 6.25 -3.59
C LYS A 91 -8.05 4.85 -4.00
N LEU A 92 -7.23 4.78 -5.04
CA LEU A 92 -6.57 3.53 -5.43
C LEU A 92 -5.17 3.46 -4.81
N GLN A 93 -4.85 2.31 -4.25
CA GLN A 93 -3.57 2.04 -3.61
C GLN A 93 -2.88 0.85 -4.27
N MET A 94 -1.54 0.90 -4.26
CA MET A 94 -0.69 -0.23 -4.59
C MET A 94 0.35 -0.50 -3.52
N LEU A 95 0.78 -1.76 -3.41
CA LEU A 95 1.91 -2.21 -2.64
C LEU A 95 3.14 -2.31 -3.55
N LEU A 96 4.24 -1.63 -3.19
CA LEU A 96 5.47 -1.56 -3.97
C LEU A 96 6.67 -2.06 -3.16
N ARG A 97 7.44 -2.99 -3.74
CA ARG A 97 8.63 -3.56 -3.10
C ARG A 97 9.87 -2.69 -3.27
N GLY A 98 9.82 -1.42 -2.87
CA GLY A 98 10.96 -0.51 -2.98
C GLY A 98 11.70 -0.63 -4.30
N GLN A 99 13.02 -0.85 -4.27
CA GLN A 99 13.87 -0.98 -5.45
C GLN A 99 13.55 -2.20 -6.34
N ASN A 100 12.82 -3.19 -5.82
CA ASN A 100 12.40 -4.35 -6.60
C ASN A 100 11.09 -4.11 -7.38
N LEU A 101 10.42 -2.98 -7.19
CA LEU A 101 9.15 -2.64 -7.82
C LEU A 101 8.10 -3.76 -7.62
N VAL A 102 7.68 -4.36 -8.73
CA VAL A 102 6.77 -5.50 -8.76
C VAL A 102 7.48 -6.84 -9.02
N GLY A 103 8.81 -6.81 -9.13
CA GLY A 103 9.66 -7.95 -9.47
C GLY A 103 10.36 -8.57 -8.27
N TYR A 104 11.43 -9.33 -8.57
CA TYR A 104 12.19 -10.15 -7.61
C TYR A 104 13.68 -9.82 -7.58
N ARG A 105 14.10 -8.73 -8.20
CA ARG A 105 15.48 -8.21 -8.21
C ARG A 105 15.46 -6.69 -8.19
N HIS A 106 16.55 -6.06 -7.85
CA HIS A 106 16.69 -4.61 -7.92
C HIS A 106 16.62 -4.14 -9.37
N TYR A 107 15.88 -3.08 -9.58
CA TYR A 107 15.86 -2.33 -10.83
C TYR A 107 16.74 -1.08 -10.69
N ALA A 108 17.18 -0.53 -11.81
CA ALA A 108 17.87 0.74 -11.83
C ALA A 108 16.94 1.89 -11.41
N ASP A 109 17.51 2.95 -10.86
CA ASP A 109 16.76 4.07 -10.30
C ASP A 109 15.83 4.75 -11.30
N ASP A 110 16.25 4.86 -12.55
CA ASP A 110 15.45 5.43 -13.64
C ASP A 110 14.19 4.58 -13.91
N ALA A 111 14.33 3.26 -13.88
CA ALA A 111 13.19 2.35 -14.01
C ALA A 111 12.21 2.48 -12.83
N VAL A 112 12.73 2.62 -11.59
CA VAL A 112 11.89 2.85 -10.41
C VAL A 112 11.13 4.15 -10.53
N ARG A 113 11.81 5.23 -10.93
CA ARG A 113 11.19 6.55 -11.11
C ARG A 113 10.12 6.54 -12.18
N GLU A 114 10.41 5.93 -13.33
CA GLU A 114 9.45 5.86 -14.44
C GLU A 114 8.24 4.99 -14.09
N PHE A 115 8.44 3.87 -13.38
CA PHE A 115 7.32 3.03 -12.93
C PHE A 115 6.38 3.80 -12.00
N VAL A 116 6.92 4.48 -10.98
CA VAL A 116 6.13 5.27 -10.02
C VAL A 116 5.36 6.37 -10.75
N LYS A 117 6.04 7.12 -11.63
CA LYS A 117 5.43 8.17 -12.44
C LYS A 117 4.25 7.64 -13.27
N ARG A 118 4.41 6.50 -13.93
CA ARG A 118 3.34 5.87 -14.73
C ARG A 118 2.20 5.35 -13.87
N ALA A 119 2.50 4.78 -12.71
CA ALA A 119 1.48 4.28 -11.78
C ALA A 119 0.60 5.43 -11.27
N VAL A 120 1.22 6.53 -10.83
CA VAL A 120 0.49 7.73 -10.38
C VAL A 120 -0.27 8.37 -11.54
N GLY A 121 0.37 8.56 -12.69
CA GLY A 121 -0.28 9.09 -13.89
C GLY A 121 -1.42 8.21 -14.40
N GLY A 122 -1.39 6.90 -14.14
CA GLY A 122 -2.47 5.95 -14.44
C GLY A 122 -3.62 5.95 -13.42
N GLY A 123 -3.48 6.66 -12.30
CA GLY A 123 -4.54 6.85 -11.31
C GLY A 123 -4.34 6.16 -9.96
N ILE A 124 -3.11 5.74 -9.63
CA ILE A 124 -2.76 5.32 -8.27
C ILE A 124 -2.61 6.58 -7.40
N ASP A 125 -3.40 6.67 -6.33
CA ASP A 125 -3.40 7.79 -5.39
C ASP A 125 -2.44 7.57 -4.21
N ILE A 126 -2.22 6.30 -3.84
CA ILE A 126 -1.43 5.91 -2.67
C ILE A 126 -0.43 4.83 -3.07
N ILE A 127 0.85 5.05 -2.78
CA ILE A 127 1.86 3.99 -2.93
C ILE A 127 2.40 3.61 -1.55
N ARG A 128 2.18 2.35 -1.20
CA ARG A 128 2.70 1.73 0.01
C ARG A 128 4.03 1.05 -0.32
N VAL A 129 5.13 1.66 0.12
CA VAL A 129 6.48 1.17 -0.14
C VAL A 129 6.97 0.36 1.06
N PHE A 130 7.55 -0.81 0.78
CA PHE A 130 8.20 -1.65 1.79
C PHE A 130 9.47 -2.28 1.22
N ASP A 131 10.34 -2.71 2.12
CA ASP A 131 11.43 -3.64 1.83
C ASP A 131 11.31 -4.85 2.76
N ALA A 132 11.49 -6.07 2.22
CA ALA A 132 11.33 -7.31 2.98
C ALA A 132 12.34 -7.44 4.15
N LEU A 133 13.51 -6.82 4.01
CA LEU A 133 14.57 -6.79 5.02
C LEU A 133 14.59 -5.49 5.82
N ASN A 134 13.64 -4.58 5.57
CA ASN A 134 13.56 -3.26 6.19
C ASN A 134 14.77 -2.36 5.91
N ASP A 135 15.45 -2.55 4.77
CA ASP A 135 16.53 -1.67 4.36
C ASP A 135 15.95 -0.38 3.74
N LEU A 136 16.09 0.74 4.46
CA LEU A 136 15.56 2.04 4.06
C LEU A 136 16.13 2.51 2.72
N ARG A 137 17.39 2.18 2.42
CA ARG A 137 18.06 2.55 1.16
C ARG A 137 17.33 1.99 -0.06
N ASN A 138 16.70 0.82 0.08
CA ASN A 138 15.90 0.21 -0.98
C ASN A 138 14.53 0.89 -1.19
N MET A 139 14.14 1.80 -0.32
CA MET A 139 12.86 2.52 -0.40
C MET A 139 13.02 3.98 -0.86
N GLU A 140 14.20 4.57 -0.73
CA GLU A 140 14.44 6.00 -0.94
C GLU A 140 14.02 6.49 -2.34
N VAL A 141 14.49 5.83 -3.39
CA VAL A 141 14.21 6.25 -4.77
C VAL A 141 12.72 6.23 -5.09
N ALA A 142 12.03 5.18 -4.63
CA ALA A 142 10.58 5.07 -4.79
C ALA A 142 9.85 6.13 -3.97
N ALA A 143 10.23 6.33 -2.70
CA ALA A 143 9.63 7.29 -1.80
C ALA A 143 9.77 8.74 -2.34
N ASP A 144 10.95 9.10 -2.78
CA ASP A 144 11.22 10.39 -3.40
C ASP A 144 10.35 10.63 -4.65
N GLN A 145 10.24 9.62 -5.51
CA GLN A 145 9.45 9.77 -6.71
C GLN A 145 7.96 9.87 -6.41
N VAL A 146 7.45 9.11 -5.44
CA VAL A 146 6.04 9.23 -4.99
C VAL A 146 5.73 10.65 -4.52
N LYS A 147 6.63 11.25 -3.72
CA LYS A 147 6.49 12.64 -3.26
C LYS A 147 6.50 13.62 -4.44
N LYS A 148 7.40 13.44 -5.41
CA LYS A 148 7.51 14.30 -6.61
C LYS A 148 6.25 14.27 -7.47
N GLU A 149 5.61 13.11 -7.59
CA GLU A 149 4.35 12.96 -8.33
C GLU A 149 3.12 13.44 -7.54
N GLY A 150 3.29 13.87 -6.28
CA GLY A 150 2.21 14.37 -5.43
C GLY A 150 1.27 13.29 -4.90
N ALA A 151 1.63 12.01 -5.02
CA ALA A 151 0.85 10.90 -4.47
C ALA A 151 1.09 10.71 -2.96
N HIS A 152 0.17 10.01 -2.30
CA HIS A 152 0.31 9.73 -0.88
C HIS A 152 1.30 8.59 -0.65
N LEU A 153 2.41 8.90 0.01
CA LEU A 153 3.42 7.92 0.39
C LEU A 153 3.05 7.25 1.72
N GLN A 154 3.08 5.92 1.74
CA GLN A 154 3.07 5.12 2.97
C GLN A 154 4.34 4.26 3.01
N LEU A 155 5.19 4.47 4.01
CA LEU A 155 6.32 3.58 4.28
C LEU A 155 5.88 2.51 5.29
N CYS A 156 6.26 1.24 5.02
CA CYS A 156 5.89 0.12 5.87
C CYS A 156 7.10 -0.61 6.40
N ILE A 157 6.99 -1.08 7.64
CA ILE A 157 7.92 -2.03 8.24
C ILE A 157 7.39 -3.44 8.04
N SER A 158 8.25 -4.36 7.59
CA SER A 158 8.00 -5.79 7.56
C SER A 158 8.26 -6.33 8.97
N TYR A 159 7.19 -6.43 9.78
CA TYR A 159 7.31 -6.89 11.17
C TYR A 159 7.59 -8.39 11.23
N THR A 160 8.52 -8.78 12.07
CA THR A 160 8.82 -10.19 12.36
C THR A 160 9.28 -10.34 13.82
N ILE A 161 9.29 -11.57 14.31
CA ILE A 161 9.76 -11.92 15.66
C ILE A 161 11.00 -12.80 15.53
N SER A 162 12.12 -12.33 16.07
CA SER A 162 13.35 -13.10 16.18
C SER A 162 14.24 -12.51 17.29
N PRO A 163 15.32 -13.19 17.69
CA PRO A 163 16.24 -12.67 18.71
C PRO A 163 16.87 -11.31 18.38
N VAL A 164 16.94 -10.93 17.10
CA VAL A 164 17.52 -9.65 16.65
C VAL A 164 16.47 -8.58 16.32
N HIS A 165 15.19 -8.95 16.23
CA HIS A 165 14.10 -8.03 15.95
C HIS A 165 13.36 -7.66 17.25
N THR A 166 13.93 -6.69 17.97
CA THR A 166 13.38 -6.19 19.23
C THR A 166 12.39 -5.04 18.99
N LEU A 167 11.56 -4.74 19.98
CA LEU A 167 10.67 -3.58 19.92
C LEU A 167 11.45 -2.27 19.79
N ASP A 168 12.58 -2.15 20.48
CA ASP A 168 13.44 -0.96 20.40
C ASP A 168 14.02 -0.77 19.01
N ALA A 169 14.48 -1.87 18.35
CA ALA A 169 14.96 -1.81 16.98
C ALA A 169 13.87 -1.34 15.99
N PHE A 170 12.62 -1.78 16.19
CA PHE A 170 11.51 -1.31 15.37
C PHE A 170 11.14 0.14 15.67
N ALA A 171 11.21 0.58 16.92
CA ALA A 171 10.96 1.96 17.30
C ALA A 171 12.00 2.93 16.70
N GLU A 172 13.29 2.56 16.74
CA GLU A 172 14.36 3.33 16.09
C GLU A 172 14.16 3.42 14.57
N MET A 173 13.79 2.32 13.96
CA MET A 173 13.51 2.27 12.51
C MET A 173 12.30 3.15 12.14
N GLU A 174 11.24 3.18 12.97
CA GLU A 174 10.06 4.03 12.75
C GLU A 174 10.43 5.52 12.82
N ILE A 175 11.26 5.91 13.78
CA ILE A 175 11.80 7.28 13.90
C ILE A 175 12.63 7.63 12.66
N GLY A 176 13.52 6.73 12.21
CA GLY A 176 14.32 6.93 11.00
C GLY A 176 13.48 7.15 9.73
N ARG A 177 12.35 6.44 9.62
CA ARG A 177 11.41 6.60 8.50
C ARG A 177 10.71 7.96 8.45
N ALA A 178 10.58 8.62 9.57
CA ALA A 178 9.97 9.96 9.62
C ALA A 178 10.84 11.04 8.93
N HIS A 179 12.10 10.72 8.65
CA HIS A 179 13.07 11.64 8.05
C HIS A 179 13.39 11.36 6.57
N VAL A 180 12.78 10.31 5.96
CA VAL A 180 12.95 9.97 4.53
C VAL A 180 12.01 10.74 3.61
#